data_5998b9eb4bfc02ba367cb533f97e72ae
#
_entry.id   5998b9eb4bfc02ba367cb533f97e72ae
#
_cell.length_a   1.000
_cell.length_b   1.000
_cell.length_c   1.000
_cell.angle_alpha   90.00
_cell.angle_beta   90.00
_cell.angle_gamma   90.00
#
_symmetry.space_group_name_H-M   'P 1'
#
loop_
_entity.id
_entity.type
_entity.pdbx_description
1 polymer ?
#
loop_
_entity_poly.entity_id
_entity_poly.type
_entity_poly.pdbx_seq_one_letter_code
_entity_poly.pdbx_strand_id
1 'polypeptide(L)'
;EVKIIEYKKPLLDQDNLSGETKTSEEIVALPTRSVASVAATTAGIYQRDEGESLNVRGSRSDATDYYIDGIKVRGTLGVPQSAIEQITVMTGGLPAQYGDATAGIISITTKGPSNKFFGGAEVESSSLFDKYNKNILGLNLSGPILKKRNDDGTKGNSIIGYFFSGEFRMVDDSDPSAIGNW
;
A
#
# COMPACT_ATOMS: atom_id res chain seq x y z
N GLU A 1 -9.35 3.24 34.55
CA GLU A 1 -7.95 3.25 34.07
C GLU A 1 -7.98 2.92 32.57
N VAL A 2 -7.77 3.93 31.73
CA VAL A 2 -7.72 3.75 30.27
C VAL A 2 -6.32 3.27 29.95
N LYS A 3 -6.16 1.98 29.65
CA LYS A 3 -4.93 1.46 29.03
C LYS A 3 -4.93 1.88 27.56
N ILE A 4 -4.14 2.89 27.23
CA ILE A 4 -3.78 3.18 25.84
C ILE A 4 -2.74 2.15 25.46
N ILE A 5 -3.16 1.15 24.68
CA ILE A 5 -2.22 0.20 24.06
C ILE A 5 -1.76 0.87 22.76
N GLU A 6 -0.64 1.54 22.82
CA GLU A 6 0.05 1.99 21.63
C GLU A 6 0.82 0.79 21.05
N TYR A 7 0.41 0.32 19.88
CA TYR A 7 1.19 -0.66 19.14
C TYR A 7 2.42 0.04 18.57
N LYS A 8 3.52 0.04 19.34
CA LYS A 8 4.82 0.35 18.78
C LYS A 8 5.27 -0.83 17.92
N LYS A 9 5.44 -0.55 16.62
CA LYS A 9 6.12 -1.46 15.71
C LYS A 9 7.45 -1.89 16.37
N PRO A 10 7.70 -3.17 16.63
CA PRO A 10 9.00 -3.60 17.18
C PRO A 10 10.10 -3.23 16.18
N LEU A 11 11.20 -2.66 16.67
CA LEU A 11 12.36 -2.31 15.86
C LEU A 11 12.98 -3.55 15.16
N LEU A 12 12.73 -4.72 15.71
CA LEU A 12 13.11 -6.02 15.16
C LEU A 12 11.88 -6.91 15.25
N ASP A 13 11.35 -7.30 14.10
CA ASP A 13 10.34 -8.33 14.02
C ASP A 13 11.05 -9.68 14.17
N GLN A 14 10.86 -10.34 15.32
CA GLN A 14 11.51 -11.62 15.63
C GLN A 14 11.05 -12.76 14.72
N ASP A 15 9.86 -12.63 14.14
CA ASP A 15 9.30 -13.63 13.21
C ASP A 15 9.74 -13.41 11.77
N ASN A 16 10.35 -12.27 11.49
CA ASN A 16 10.71 -11.84 10.13
C ASN A 16 12.22 -11.56 10.05
N LEU A 17 13.01 -12.63 9.96
CA LEU A 17 14.49 -12.56 9.95
C LEU A 17 15.09 -11.74 8.79
N SER A 18 14.34 -11.49 7.73
CA SER A 18 14.77 -10.70 6.57
C SER A 18 13.60 -10.02 5.90
N GLY A 19 13.16 -8.90 6.45
CA GLY A 19 12.06 -8.13 5.85
C GLY A 19 11.97 -6.73 6.41
N GLU A 20 11.15 -5.90 5.77
CA GLU A 20 10.87 -4.54 6.17
C GLU A 20 9.38 -4.27 6.09
N THR A 21 8.83 -3.58 7.07
CA THR A 21 7.44 -3.12 7.04
C THR A 21 7.42 -1.61 6.96
N LYS A 22 6.71 -1.09 5.96
CA LYS A 22 6.48 0.35 5.78
C LYS A 22 5.05 0.68 6.16
N THR A 23 4.91 1.69 7.00
CA THR A 23 3.61 2.20 7.44
C THR A 23 2.99 3.13 6.40
N SER A 24 1.70 3.39 6.52
CA SER A 24 0.97 4.34 5.67
C SER A 24 1.63 5.71 5.61
N GLU A 25 2.17 6.21 6.72
CA GLU A 25 2.84 7.51 6.81
C GLU A 25 4.16 7.51 6.03
N GLU A 26 4.96 6.44 6.16
CA GLU A 26 6.20 6.26 5.40
C GLU A 26 5.92 6.14 3.90
N ILE A 27 4.86 5.41 3.53
CA ILE A 27 4.47 5.21 2.12
C ILE A 27 4.06 6.54 1.47
N VAL A 28 3.27 7.36 2.17
CA VAL A 28 2.84 8.67 1.65
C VAL A 28 4.02 9.64 1.49
N ALA A 29 5.07 9.50 2.31
CA ALA A 29 6.27 10.33 2.20
C ALA A 29 7.18 9.97 1.01
N LEU A 30 6.98 8.80 0.39
CA LEU A 30 7.75 8.39 -0.79
C LEU A 30 7.25 9.08 -2.07
N PRO A 31 8.15 9.40 -3.01
CA PRO A 31 7.79 10.06 -4.27
C PRO A 31 7.12 9.12 -5.28
N THR A 32 6.88 7.86 -4.91
CA THR A 32 6.26 6.84 -5.77
C THR A 32 4.91 6.40 -5.23
N ARG A 33 3.99 6.08 -6.14
CA ARG A 33 2.64 5.56 -5.83
C ARG A 33 2.49 4.07 -6.06
N SER A 34 3.44 3.46 -6.77
CA SER A 34 3.40 2.04 -7.07
C SER A 34 3.80 1.22 -5.85
N VAL A 35 2.99 0.21 -5.48
CA VAL A 35 3.35 -0.75 -4.43
C VAL A 35 4.69 -1.43 -4.71
N ALA A 36 4.95 -1.77 -5.97
CA ALA A 36 6.21 -2.36 -6.38
C ALA A 36 7.40 -1.42 -6.13
N SER A 37 7.25 -0.14 -6.49
CA SER A 37 8.30 0.85 -6.26
C SER A 37 8.51 1.16 -4.77
N VAL A 38 7.44 1.14 -3.97
CA VAL A 38 7.56 1.22 -2.49
C VAL A 38 8.35 0.02 -1.96
N ALA A 39 8.05 -1.20 -2.44
CA ALA A 39 8.79 -2.39 -2.04
C ALA A 39 10.26 -2.37 -2.52
N ALA A 40 10.54 -1.76 -3.69
CA ALA A 40 11.89 -1.62 -4.23
C ALA A 40 12.81 -0.74 -3.37
N THR A 41 12.27 0.06 -2.45
CA THR A 41 13.08 0.80 -1.48
C THR A 41 13.66 -0.08 -0.37
N THR A 42 13.20 -1.33 -0.27
CA THR A 42 13.71 -2.33 0.70
C THR A 42 15.02 -2.94 0.21
N ALA A 43 15.98 -3.13 1.11
CA ALA A 43 17.26 -3.72 0.78
C ALA A 43 17.13 -5.13 0.17
N GLY A 44 17.86 -5.39 -0.91
CA GLY A 44 17.85 -6.67 -1.61
C GLY A 44 16.74 -6.82 -2.66
N ILE A 45 16.01 -5.75 -2.96
CA ILE A 45 15.03 -5.69 -4.03
C ILE A 45 15.52 -4.76 -5.13
N TYR A 46 15.37 -5.19 -6.37
CA TYR A 46 15.68 -4.41 -7.55
C TYR A 46 14.47 -4.30 -8.45
N GLN A 47 14.20 -3.09 -8.92
CA GLN A 47 13.21 -2.76 -9.94
C GLN A 47 13.92 -2.03 -11.06
N ARG A 48 13.72 -2.43 -12.32
CA ARG A 48 14.36 -1.79 -13.46
C ARG A 48 13.76 -0.42 -13.74
N ASP A 49 12.44 -0.37 -13.85
CA ASP A 49 11.66 0.84 -14.09
C ASP A 49 10.37 0.84 -13.26
N GLU A 50 9.78 2.00 -13.02
CA GLU A 50 8.52 2.10 -12.27
C GLU A 50 7.40 1.34 -12.99
N GLY A 51 6.73 0.45 -12.26
CA GLY A 51 5.69 -0.43 -12.81
C GLY A 51 6.19 -1.80 -13.28
N GLU A 52 7.50 -2.00 -13.43
CA GLU A 52 8.09 -3.29 -13.75
C GLU A 52 8.07 -4.24 -12.56
N SER A 53 8.20 -5.52 -12.88
CA SER A 53 8.24 -6.58 -11.87
C SER A 53 9.52 -6.50 -11.02
N LEU A 54 9.41 -6.95 -9.78
CA LEU A 54 10.51 -6.90 -8.80
C LEU A 54 11.39 -8.15 -8.86
N ASN A 55 12.68 -7.93 -8.72
CA ASN A 55 13.67 -8.99 -8.51
C ASN A 55 14.11 -8.97 -7.05
N VAL A 56 13.78 -10.00 -6.31
CA VAL A 56 14.17 -10.15 -4.90
C VAL A 56 15.43 -11.00 -4.82
N ARG A 57 16.51 -10.45 -4.26
CA ARG A 57 17.82 -11.14 -4.10
C ARG A 57 18.34 -11.84 -5.37
N GLY A 58 18.12 -11.22 -6.54
CA GLY A 58 18.57 -11.80 -7.81
C GLY A 58 17.69 -12.93 -8.35
N SER A 59 16.50 -13.14 -7.79
CA SER A 59 15.51 -14.06 -8.33
C SER A 59 14.95 -13.59 -9.67
N ARG A 60 14.17 -14.42 -10.33
CA ARG A 60 13.40 -14.02 -11.51
C ARG A 60 12.29 -13.05 -11.11
N SER A 61 11.93 -12.16 -12.01
CA SER A 61 10.90 -11.13 -11.78
C SER A 61 9.50 -11.70 -11.53
N ASP A 62 9.22 -12.92 -11.99
CA ASP A 62 7.97 -13.64 -11.81
C ASP A 62 7.90 -14.48 -10.51
N ALA A 63 8.99 -14.51 -9.75
CA ALA A 63 9.10 -15.31 -8.53
C ALA A 63 8.64 -14.60 -7.26
N THR A 64 8.25 -13.32 -7.36
CA THR A 64 7.76 -12.52 -6.24
C THR A 64 6.25 -12.67 -6.12
N ASP A 65 5.80 -13.08 -4.94
CA ASP A 65 4.39 -13.24 -4.63
C ASP A 65 3.81 -12.03 -3.91
N TYR A 66 2.60 -11.66 -4.31
CA TYR A 66 1.85 -10.56 -3.69
C TYR A 66 0.66 -11.09 -2.90
N TYR A 67 0.45 -10.51 -1.73
CA TYR A 67 -0.69 -10.80 -0.86
C TYR A 67 -1.41 -9.51 -0.50
N ILE A 68 -2.74 -9.52 -0.54
CA ILE A 68 -3.59 -8.44 -0.04
C ILE A 68 -4.50 -9.02 1.02
N ASP A 69 -4.38 -8.52 2.25
CA ASP A 69 -5.12 -9.00 3.40
C ASP A 69 -5.08 -10.53 3.55
N GLY A 70 -3.90 -11.12 3.27
CA GLY A 70 -3.66 -12.56 3.35
C GLY A 70 -4.08 -13.36 2.11
N ILE A 71 -4.67 -12.74 1.10
CA ILE A 71 -5.07 -13.40 -0.15
C ILE A 71 -3.97 -13.24 -1.20
N LYS A 72 -3.46 -14.36 -1.72
CA LYS A 72 -2.47 -14.37 -2.80
C LYS A 72 -3.08 -13.82 -4.09
N VAL A 73 -2.38 -12.89 -4.69
CA VAL A 73 -2.81 -12.22 -5.93
C VAL A 73 -1.71 -12.28 -6.96
N ARG A 74 -2.07 -12.22 -8.23
CA ARG A 74 -1.11 -12.19 -9.34
C ARG A 74 -0.96 -10.80 -9.88
N GLY A 75 0.29 -10.36 -10.07
CA GLY A 75 0.63 -9.07 -10.64
C GLY A 75 0.56 -7.91 -9.64
N THR A 76 0.96 -6.75 -10.10
CA THR A 76 0.83 -5.50 -9.35
C THR A 76 -0.61 -5.03 -9.42
N LEU A 77 -1.36 -5.20 -8.36
CA LEU A 77 -2.71 -4.67 -8.28
C LEU A 77 -2.65 -3.16 -8.07
N GLY A 78 -3.50 -2.45 -8.78
CA GLY A 78 -3.71 -1.02 -8.61
C GLY A 78 -4.42 -0.71 -7.29
N VAL A 79 -3.81 -1.08 -6.16
CA VAL A 79 -4.32 -0.68 -4.85
C VAL A 79 -3.97 0.78 -4.64
N PRO A 80 -4.97 1.66 -4.44
CA PRO A 80 -4.69 3.06 -4.17
C PRO A 80 -3.81 3.22 -2.93
N GLN A 81 -2.82 4.09 -2.99
CA GLN A 81 -1.92 4.36 -1.86
C GLN A 81 -2.70 4.76 -0.60
N SER A 82 -3.77 5.51 -0.77
CA SER A 82 -4.66 5.92 0.32
C SER A 82 -5.37 4.77 1.04
N ALA A 83 -5.52 3.60 0.37
CA ALA A 83 -6.13 2.41 0.94
C ALA A 83 -5.15 1.55 1.75
N ILE A 84 -3.84 1.82 1.66
CA ILE A 84 -2.82 0.97 2.28
C ILE A 84 -2.57 1.43 3.72
N GLU A 85 -2.67 0.49 4.65
CA GLU A 85 -2.27 0.67 6.06
C GLU A 85 -0.78 0.41 6.22
N GLN A 86 -0.31 -0.70 5.65
CA GLN A 86 1.11 -1.08 5.68
C GLN A 86 1.45 -2.01 4.53
N ILE A 87 2.73 -2.00 4.15
CA ILE A 87 3.34 -2.95 3.23
C ILE A 87 4.46 -3.66 3.97
N THR A 88 4.38 -4.98 4.07
CA THR A 88 5.44 -5.83 4.61
C THR A 88 6.13 -6.55 3.48
N VAL A 89 7.41 -6.36 3.36
CA VAL A 89 8.28 -6.99 2.36
C VAL A 89 9.13 -8.02 3.06
N MET A 90 9.04 -9.28 2.64
CA MET A 90 9.81 -10.39 3.15
C MET A 90 10.75 -10.90 2.07
N THR A 91 12.05 -10.84 2.32
CA THR A 91 13.08 -11.27 1.35
C THR A 91 13.75 -12.59 1.73
N GLY A 92 13.39 -13.18 2.86
CA GLY A 92 13.89 -14.46 3.34
C GLY A 92 13.35 -14.81 4.71
N GLY A 93 13.50 -16.05 5.12
CA GLY A 93 12.92 -16.54 6.38
C GLY A 93 11.38 -16.60 6.30
N LEU A 94 10.83 -16.98 5.14
CA LEU A 94 9.40 -16.93 4.89
C LEU A 94 8.64 -17.85 5.84
N PRO A 95 7.59 -17.36 6.52
CA PRO A 95 6.72 -18.19 7.36
C PRO A 95 6.08 -19.33 6.54
N ALA A 96 5.84 -20.47 7.20
CA ALA A 96 5.31 -21.68 6.56
C ALA A 96 3.94 -21.49 5.87
N GLN A 97 3.18 -20.48 6.27
CA GLN A 97 1.92 -20.12 5.61
C GLN A 97 2.07 -19.69 4.14
N TYR A 98 3.29 -19.34 3.72
CA TYR A 98 3.64 -18.95 2.36
C TYR A 98 4.46 -20.03 1.65
N GLY A 99 4.05 -21.31 1.80
CA GLY A 99 4.84 -22.48 1.49
C GLY A 99 5.29 -22.65 0.03
N ASP A 100 4.67 -21.96 -0.93
CA ASP A 100 5.03 -21.99 -2.35
C ASP A 100 5.79 -20.74 -2.84
N ALA A 101 6.10 -19.82 -1.95
CA ALA A 101 6.90 -18.65 -2.29
C ALA A 101 8.38 -19.03 -2.45
N THR A 102 8.97 -18.69 -3.60
CA THR A 102 10.33 -19.10 -3.98
C THR A 102 11.37 -17.99 -3.87
N ALA A 103 10.96 -16.72 -3.87
CA ALA A 103 11.88 -15.58 -3.84
C ALA A 103 11.59 -14.61 -2.70
N GLY A 104 10.48 -13.93 -2.79
CA GLY A 104 10.07 -12.94 -1.79
C GLY A 104 8.57 -12.73 -1.79
N ILE A 105 8.09 -12.12 -0.73
CA ILE A 105 6.67 -11.85 -0.53
C ILE A 105 6.48 -10.36 -0.24
N ILE A 106 5.49 -9.79 -0.89
CA ILE A 106 4.99 -8.46 -0.62
C ILE A 106 3.57 -8.58 -0.09
N SER A 107 3.40 -8.33 1.19
CA SER A 107 2.12 -8.39 1.87
C SER A 107 1.59 -6.98 2.11
N ILE A 108 0.42 -6.69 1.58
CA ILE A 108 -0.29 -5.43 1.70
C ILE A 108 -1.44 -5.63 2.68
N THR A 109 -1.50 -4.79 3.70
CA THR A 109 -2.64 -4.70 4.60
C THR A 109 -3.41 -3.44 4.27
N THR A 110 -4.71 -3.57 4.03
CA THR A 110 -5.56 -2.42 3.71
C THR A 110 -6.11 -1.77 4.98
N LYS A 111 -6.43 -0.47 4.87
CA LYS A 111 -7.04 0.29 5.98
C LYS A 111 -8.44 -0.22 6.29
N GLY A 112 -8.72 -0.34 7.56
CA GLY A 112 -10.04 -0.65 8.06
C GLY A 112 -10.93 0.57 8.26
N PRO A 113 -12.23 0.34 8.62
CA PRO A 113 -13.16 1.42 8.92
C PRO A 113 -12.77 2.19 10.19
N SER A 114 -12.87 3.51 10.13
CA SER A 114 -12.57 4.38 11.25
C SER A 114 -13.77 4.56 12.21
N ASN A 115 -13.49 4.79 13.49
CA ASN A 115 -14.50 5.16 14.49
C ASN A 115 -15.02 6.61 14.33
N LYS A 116 -14.34 7.44 13.56
CA LYS A 116 -14.72 8.80 13.23
C LYS A 116 -14.88 8.94 11.73
N PHE A 117 -15.74 9.85 11.29
CA PHE A 117 -15.80 10.21 9.88
C PHE A 117 -14.49 10.85 9.45
N PHE A 118 -13.91 10.30 8.42
CA PHE A 118 -12.70 10.80 7.79
C PHE A 118 -12.89 10.74 6.28
N GLY A 119 -12.45 11.78 5.58
CA GLY A 119 -12.47 11.81 4.13
C GLY A 119 -11.29 12.63 3.62
N GLY A 120 -10.76 12.23 2.48
CA GLY A 120 -9.70 12.92 1.78
C GLY A 120 -9.93 12.88 0.28
N ALA A 121 -9.52 13.95 -0.39
CA ALA A 121 -9.45 14.02 -1.83
C ALA A 121 -8.03 14.46 -2.22
N GLU A 122 -7.50 13.84 -3.23
CA GLU A 122 -6.17 14.11 -3.76
C GLU A 122 -6.26 14.33 -5.26
N VAL A 123 -5.61 15.39 -5.73
CA VAL A 123 -5.52 15.70 -7.16
C VAL A 123 -4.05 15.95 -7.48
N GLU A 124 -3.54 15.20 -8.44
CA GLU A 124 -2.20 15.40 -9.02
C GLU A 124 -2.34 15.60 -10.51
N SER A 125 -1.65 16.60 -11.05
CA SER A 125 -1.63 16.87 -12.47
C SER A 125 -0.24 17.33 -12.89
N SER A 126 0.33 16.70 -13.91
CA SER A 126 1.59 17.08 -14.52
C SER A 126 1.41 17.87 -15.83
N SER A 127 0.18 18.01 -16.31
CA SER A 127 -0.14 18.59 -17.63
C SER A 127 0.47 19.97 -17.90
N LEU A 128 0.82 20.73 -16.84
CA LEU A 128 1.45 22.06 -16.96
C LEU A 128 2.96 22.03 -17.06
N PHE A 129 3.59 20.89 -16.72
CA PHE A 129 5.05 20.84 -16.52
C PHE A 129 5.75 19.83 -17.41
N ASP A 130 5.02 18.82 -17.92
CA ASP A 130 5.62 17.77 -18.74
C ASP A 130 4.69 17.26 -19.85
N LYS A 131 5.23 16.36 -20.69
CA LYS A 131 4.51 15.73 -21.80
C LYS A 131 3.78 14.44 -21.42
N TYR A 132 3.95 13.96 -20.19
CA TYR A 132 3.30 12.72 -19.73
C TYR A 132 1.80 12.89 -19.54
N ASN A 133 1.35 14.13 -19.33
CA ASN A 133 -0.06 14.47 -19.07
C ASN A 133 -0.70 13.54 -18.03
N LYS A 134 0.06 13.29 -16.96
CA LYS A 134 -0.37 12.41 -15.88
C LYS A 134 -1.36 13.15 -14.97
N ASN A 135 -2.57 12.64 -14.89
CA ASN A 135 -3.61 13.18 -14.02
C ASN A 135 -4.11 12.07 -13.10
N ILE A 136 -4.15 12.33 -11.82
CA ILE A 136 -4.62 11.39 -10.80
C ILE A 136 -5.66 12.09 -9.93
N LEU A 137 -6.80 11.42 -9.76
CA LEU A 137 -7.83 11.81 -8.81
C LEU A 137 -8.01 10.67 -7.81
N GLY A 138 -7.66 10.91 -6.56
CA GLY A 138 -7.84 10.00 -5.44
C GLY A 138 -8.98 10.47 -4.54
N LEU A 139 -9.82 9.54 -4.08
CA LEU A 139 -10.86 9.79 -3.09
C LEU A 139 -10.81 8.69 -2.03
N ASN A 140 -10.90 9.07 -0.77
CA ASN A 140 -11.04 8.13 0.33
C ASN A 140 -12.10 8.63 1.32
N LEU A 141 -12.90 7.70 1.83
CA LEU A 141 -13.94 7.95 2.81
C LEU A 141 -13.98 6.80 3.81
N SER A 142 -14.01 7.13 5.09
CA SER A 142 -14.13 6.16 6.16
C SER A 142 -15.03 6.67 7.26
N GLY A 143 -15.76 5.77 7.89
CA GLY A 143 -16.58 6.17 9.02
C GLY A 143 -17.44 5.06 9.59
N PRO A 144 -18.07 5.34 10.71
CA PRO A 144 -19.02 4.43 11.33
C PRO A 144 -20.41 4.52 10.69
N ILE A 145 -21.03 3.38 10.43
CA ILE A 145 -22.45 3.28 10.08
C ILE A 145 -23.26 3.16 11.37
N LEU A 146 -22.86 2.24 12.24
CA LEU A 146 -23.51 2.00 13.52
C LEU A 146 -22.51 2.09 14.66
N LYS A 147 -22.85 2.87 15.69
CA LYS A 147 -22.06 2.99 16.93
C LYS A 147 -22.78 2.33 18.09
N LYS A 148 -22.04 1.67 18.95
CA LYS A 148 -22.53 1.19 20.23
C LYS A 148 -22.90 2.41 21.08
N ARG A 149 -24.08 2.36 21.73
CA ARG A 149 -24.45 3.34 22.75
C ARG A 149 -24.06 2.74 24.11
N ASN A 150 -23.25 3.44 24.85
CA ASN A 150 -22.91 3.04 26.21
C ASN A 150 -24.08 3.36 27.15
N ASP A 151 -24.13 2.70 28.32
CA ASP A 151 -25.16 2.93 29.30
C ASP A 151 -25.20 4.38 29.84
N ASP A 152 -24.08 5.07 29.76
CA ASP A 152 -23.93 6.50 30.11
C ASP A 152 -24.44 7.45 29.01
N GLY A 153 -25.06 6.95 27.95
CA GLY A 153 -25.56 7.75 26.83
C GLY A 153 -24.49 8.25 25.85
N THR A 154 -23.21 7.99 26.10
CA THR A 154 -22.10 8.37 25.22
C THR A 154 -21.99 7.44 24.00
N LYS A 155 -21.51 7.97 22.89
CA LYS A 155 -21.24 7.18 21.67
C LYS A 155 -19.97 6.36 21.89
N GLY A 156 -20.11 5.03 21.93
CA GLY A 156 -19.02 4.07 22.02
C GLY A 156 -18.35 3.80 20.64
N ASN A 157 -17.60 2.72 20.58
CA ASN A 157 -16.91 2.30 19.36
C ASN A 157 -17.90 1.92 18.25
N SER A 158 -17.43 2.00 17.01
CA SER A 158 -18.18 1.55 15.84
C SER A 158 -18.43 0.03 15.90
N ILE A 159 -19.68 -0.38 15.72
CA ILE A 159 -20.06 -1.79 15.55
C ILE A 159 -19.93 -2.16 14.08
N ILE A 160 -20.40 -1.27 13.20
CA ILE A 160 -20.30 -1.40 11.74
C ILE A 160 -19.75 -0.10 11.20
N GLY A 161 -18.70 -0.19 10.43
CA GLY A 161 -18.09 0.93 9.75
C GLY A 161 -17.88 0.61 8.28
N TYR A 162 -17.53 1.61 7.52
CA TYR A 162 -17.16 1.49 6.13
C TYR A 162 -15.81 2.17 5.88
N PHE A 163 -15.11 1.63 4.91
CA PHE A 163 -13.95 2.26 4.28
C PHE A 163 -14.12 2.15 2.78
N PHE A 164 -13.98 3.27 2.09
CA PHE A 164 -14.00 3.35 0.64
C PHE A 164 -12.76 4.11 0.19
N SER A 165 -12.07 3.58 -0.80
CA SER A 165 -10.97 4.25 -1.47
C SER A 165 -11.05 3.98 -2.96
N GLY A 166 -10.80 5.00 -3.77
CA GLY A 166 -10.78 4.92 -5.21
C GLY A 166 -9.74 5.86 -5.78
N GLU A 167 -9.09 5.44 -6.85
CA GLU A 167 -8.15 6.25 -7.60
C GLU A 167 -8.48 6.14 -9.08
N PHE A 168 -8.57 7.28 -9.73
CA PHE A 168 -8.71 7.38 -11.16
C PHE A 168 -7.43 7.98 -11.73
N ARG A 169 -6.79 7.26 -12.63
CA ARG A 169 -5.51 7.64 -13.22
C ARG A 169 -5.66 7.75 -14.73
N MET A 170 -5.24 8.88 -15.27
CA MET A 170 -5.11 9.12 -16.70
C MET A 170 -3.64 9.46 -17.00
N VAL A 171 -3.07 8.77 -17.96
CA VAL A 171 -1.70 9.01 -18.46
C VAL A 171 -1.79 8.88 -19.98
N ASP A 172 -1.42 9.92 -20.71
CA ASP A 172 -1.49 9.89 -22.18
C ASP A 172 -0.34 9.06 -22.74
N ASP A 173 0.88 9.26 -22.23
CA ASP A 173 2.06 8.51 -22.62
C ASP A 173 2.96 8.29 -21.40
N SER A 174 3.36 7.06 -21.19
CA SER A 174 4.27 6.69 -20.09
C SER A 174 5.75 6.88 -20.45
N ASP A 175 6.06 7.00 -21.75
CA ASP A 175 7.43 7.16 -22.27
C ASP A 175 7.44 8.08 -23.48
N PRO A 176 7.14 9.39 -23.29
CA PRO A 176 7.02 10.34 -24.39
C PRO A 176 8.38 10.52 -25.10
N SER A 177 8.37 10.36 -26.42
CA SER A 177 9.55 10.59 -27.24
C SER A 177 10.08 12.01 -27.07
N ALA A 178 11.40 12.13 -26.91
CA ALA A 178 12.09 13.43 -26.87
C ALA A 178 11.94 14.20 -28.19
N ILE A 179 11.72 13.48 -29.28
CA ILE A 179 11.46 14.02 -30.62
C ILE A 179 9.97 13.80 -30.88
N GLY A 180 9.19 14.88 -31.02
CA GLY A 180 7.76 14.79 -31.28
C GLY A 180 7.49 13.90 -32.50
N ASN A 181 6.67 12.88 -32.29
CA ASN A 181 6.15 12.07 -33.39
C ASN A 181 5.11 12.90 -34.13
N TRP A 182 5.25 13.01 -35.42
CA TRP A 182 4.35 13.67 -36.38
C TRP A 182 3.09 12.84 -36.62
#